data_e989242dfe20f59e49e2f2b4b5b31752
#
_entry.id   e989242dfe20f59e49e2f2b4b5b31752
#
_cell.length_a   1.000
_cell.length_b   1.000
_cell.length_c   1.000
_cell.angle_alpha   90.00
_cell.angle_beta   90.00
_cell.angle_gamma   90.00
#
_symmetry.space_group_name_H-M   'P 1'
#
loop_
_entity.id
_entity.type
_entity.pdbx_description
1 polymer ?
#
loop_
_entity_poly.entity_id
_entity_poly.type
_entity_poly.pdbx_seq_one_letter_code
_entity_poly.pdbx_strand_id
1 'polypeptide(L)'
;MIRSPRLSSASQQLMLDVIMALVILGWAGICLIHARRDCVSTIGTPFTTTAKRALLCGSGELGKEVVIELQRLGIEVIALDSYANAPAMQVADRSHVLNMLDPIALRAVIESEQPHLIIPEIEAIATDTLVELENEGYRVIPTARATQLTMNRKGIRELAAKELGLKTSNYWFADSDEAYHQAIEVVGIPFVVKPIMSSSGKGQSIVRDIKDVQPAWDHAQSGGRTRDVSEVIVESLIDFDYEITLLTIRHKDGVSFCDPIGHVQESGDYQQSWQPHPMSQMTLQAAQEIADKVTAALCGEHGRGLFGVELFIKGEEVFFNEVSPRPHDTGLVTLISQDLSEFALHVRAILELPIPNITQHGFSASAVILPRGESEKTEFSHLDHALAAPDTQIRLFGKPVIRGKRRMGVALARGLSLKEALDKAVSAANAVRVKF
;
A
#
# COMPACT_ATOMS: atom_id res chain seq x y z
N MET A 1 -16.34 68.68 17.24
CA MET A 1 -16.84 67.49 17.98
C MET A 1 -17.84 66.78 17.09
N ILE A 2 -17.40 65.68 16.47
CA ILE A 2 -18.29 64.85 15.63
C ILE A 2 -18.79 63.74 16.51
N ARG A 3 -20.10 63.70 16.79
CA ARG A 3 -20.74 62.58 17.50
C ARG A 3 -20.89 61.38 16.56
N SER A 4 -20.29 60.25 16.92
CA SER A 4 -20.55 58.97 16.27
C SER A 4 -22.01 58.51 16.49
N PRO A 5 -22.70 57.99 15.48
CA PRO A 5 -24.07 57.52 15.62
C PRO A 5 -24.08 56.25 16.50
N ARG A 6 -24.90 56.27 17.57
CA ARG A 6 -25.21 55.06 18.34
C ARG A 6 -26.19 54.21 17.55
N LEU A 7 -25.84 52.95 17.31
CA LEU A 7 -26.77 51.98 16.74
C LEU A 7 -28.01 51.82 17.63
N SER A 8 -29.17 51.67 17.03
CA SER A 8 -30.43 51.44 17.75
C SER A 8 -30.41 50.10 18.51
N SER A 9 -31.18 49.97 19.58
CA SER A 9 -31.30 48.74 20.36
C SER A 9 -31.71 47.53 19.49
N ALA A 10 -32.54 47.76 18.48
CA ALA A 10 -32.97 46.75 17.53
C ALA A 10 -31.78 46.25 16.63
N SER A 11 -30.88 47.17 16.23
CA SER A 11 -29.71 46.81 15.43
C SER A 11 -28.67 46.06 16.25
N GLN A 12 -28.56 46.35 17.55
CA GLN A 12 -27.68 45.59 18.45
C GLN A 12 -28.23 44.21 18.74
N GLN A 13 -29.54 44.04 18.88
CA GLN A 13 -30.18 42.74 19.09
C GLN A 13 -30.02 41.87 17.84
N LEU A 14 -30.24 42.39 16.62
CA LEU A 14 -30.08 41.67 15.37
C LEU A 14 -28.61 41.18 15.16
N MET A 15 -27.64 42.00 15.54
CA MET A 15 -26.23 41.65 15.46
C MET A 15 -25.85 40.53 16.46
N LEU A 16 -26.43 40.56 17.67
CA LEU A 16 -26.28 39.49 18.66
C LEU A 16 -26.91 38.17 18.19
N ASP A 17 -28.09 38.23 17.59
CA ASP A 17 -28.78 37.05 17.08
C ASP A 17 -28.05 36.43 15.89
N VAL A 18 -27.45 37.22 14.99
CA VAL A 18 -26.59 36.74 13.90
C VAL A 18 -25.29 36.12 14.42
N ILE A 19 -24.64 36.73 15.41
CA ILE A 19 -23.43 36.16 16.04
C ILE A 19 -23.76 34.85 16.74
N MET A 20 -24.88 34.78 17.48
CA MET A 20 -25.31 33.52 18.11
C MET A 20 -25.65 32.44 17.09
N ALA A 21 -26.29 32.78 15.97
CA ALA A 21 -26.55 31.81 14.89
C ALA A 21 -25.26 31.31 14.24
N LEU A 22 -24.26 32.18 14.01
CA LEU A 22 -22.95 31.80 13.49
C LEU A 22 -22.15 30.94 14.47
N VAL A 23 -22.23 31.23 15.77
CA VAL A 23 -21.61 30.41 16.82
C VAL A 23 -22.27 29.05 16.89
N ILE A 24 -23.62 28.98 16.86
CA ILE A 24 -24.34 27.70 16.87
C ILE A 24 -24.04 26.86 15.62
N LEU A 25 -23.96 27.48 14.43
CA LEU A 25 -23.60 26.82 13.20
C LEU A 25 -22.12 26.36 13.22
N GLY A 26 -21.22 27.17 13.78
CA GLY A 26 -19.83 26.80 14.02
C GLY A 26 -19.70 25.63 15.00
N TRP A 27 -20.45 25.64 16.10
CA TRP A 27 -20.48 24.53 17.07
C TRP A 27 -21.14 23.27 16.50
N ALA A 28 -22.18 23.40 15.69
CA ALA A 28 -22.79 22.27 15.00
C ALA A 28 -21.83 21.65 13.97
N GLY A 29 -21.07 22.48 13.25
CA GLY A 29 -19.99 22.02 12.35
C GLY A 29 -18.87 21.31 13.10
N ILE A 30 -18.41 21.87 14.22
CA ILE A 30 -17.39 21.26 15.10
C ILE A 30 -17.90 19.97 15.75
N CYS A 31 -19.17 19.92 16.18
CA CYS A 31 -19.80 18.70 16.70
C CYS A 31 -19.93 17.60 15.62
N LEU A 32 -20.27 17.96 14.37
CA LEU A 32 -20.32 17.03 13.26
C LEU A 32 -18.93 16.52 12.87
N ILE A 33 -17.90 17.35 12.95
CA ILE A 33 -16.49 16.94 12.72
C ILE A 33 -16.01 16.02 13.86
N HIS A 34 -16.37 16.29 15.12
CA HIS A 34 -16.04 15.40 16.25
C HIS A 34 -16.85 14.10 16.25
N ALA A 35 -18.11 14.11 15.81
CA ALA A 35 -18.96 12.92 15.72
C ALA A 35 -18.46 11.92 14.66
N ARG A 36 -17.64 12.34 13.67
CA ARG A 36 -16.97 11.43 12.72
C ARG A 36 -15.74 10.71 13.31
N ARG A 37 -15.26 11.12 14.47
CA ARG A 37 -14.16 10.45 15.21
C ARG A 37 -14.65 9.36 16.16
N ASP A 38 -15.93 9.00 16.12
CA ASP A 38 -16.45 7.92 16.95
C ASP A 38 -15.70 6.62 16.67
N CYS A 39 -15.16 6.07 17.75
CA CYS A 39 -14.48 4.79 17.82
C CYS A 39 -15.20 3.74 16.95
N VAL A 40 -14.50 3.16 15.96
CA VAL A 40 -15.06 2.15 15.04
C VAL A 40 -15.37 0.83 15.76
N SER A 41 -15.30 0.79 17.09
CA SER A 41 -15.62 -0.39 17.90
C SER A 41 -17.10 -0.82 17.83
N THR A 42 -17.98 0.06 17.37
CA THR A 42 -19.39 -0.27 17.12
C THR A 42 -19.62 -0.38 15.61
N ILE A 43 -19.99 -1.55 15.17
CA ILE A 43 -20.28 -1.86 13.76
C ILE A 43 -21.76 -2.19 13.64
N GLY A 44 -22.45 -1.48 12.74
CA GLY A 44 -23.85 -1.76 12.41
C GLY A 44 -23.98 -2.77 11.27
N THR A 45 -25.20 -3.01 10.83
CA THR A 45 -25.48 -3.94 9.74
C THR A 45 -25.34 -3.24 8.38
N PRO A 46 -24.66 -3.84 7.39
CA PRO A 46 -24.59 -3.32 6.03
C PRO A 46 -25.98 -2.99 5.45
N PHE A 47 -26.03 -1.99 4.56
CA PHE A 47 -27.26 -1.50 3.91
C PHE A 47 -28.32 -0.88 4.85
N THR A 48 -27.95 -0.57 6.09
CA THR A 48 -28.80 0.13 7.05
C THR A 48 -28.24 1.49 7.41
N THR A 49 -28.99 2.31 8.11
CA THR A 49 -28.55 3.62 8.61
C THR A 49 -27.41 3.54 9.65
N THR A 50 -27.18 2.36 10.21
CA THR A 50 -26.09 2.09 11.17
C THR A 50 -24.84 1.52 10.51
N ALA A 51 -24.87 1.24 9.20
CA ALA A 51 -23.74 0.66 8.48
C ALA A 51 -22.47 1.51 8.62
N LYS A 52 -21.35 0.87 8.89
CA LYS A 52 -20.02 1.46 8.72
C LYS A 52 -19.55 1.17 7.30
N ARG A 53 -19.15 2.22 6.57
CA ARG A 53 -18.75 2.14 5.16
C ARG A 53 -17.26 2.41 5.01
N ALA A 54 -16.59 1.54 4.26
CA ALA A 54 -15.22 1.71 3.82
C ALA A 54 -15.18 1.89 2.29
N LEU A 55 -14.44 2.87 1.81
CA LEU A 55 -14.22 3.10 0.39
C LEU A 55 -12.77 2.77 0.07
N LEU A 56 -12.57 1.78 -0.81
CA LEU A 56 -11.26 1.28 -1.21
C LEU A 56 -10.84 1.94 -2.52
N CYS A 57 -9.72 2.68 -2.50
CA CYS A 57 -9.13 3.31 -3.69
C CYS A 57 -8.08 2.36 -4.30
N GLY A 58 -8.52 1.54 -5.23
CA GLY A 58 -7.80 0.44 -5.85
C GLY A 58 -8.50 -0.88 -5.59
N SER A 59 -8.71 -1.68 -6.64
CA SER A 59 -9.48 -2.92 -6.56
C SER A 59 -8.69 -4.11 -7.09
N GLY A 60 -7.38 -4.12 -6.84
CA GLY A 60 -6.48 -5.22 -7.20
C GLY A 60 -6.70 -6.49 -6.39
N GLU A 61 -5.77 -7.43 -6.52
CA GLU A 61 -5.81 -8.71 -5.80
C GLU A 61 -5.66 -8.55 -4.29
N LEU A 62 -4.83 -7.62 -3.84
CA LEU A 62 -4.65 -7.34 -2.41
C LEU A 62 -5.90 -6.66 -1.86
N GLY A 63 -6.46 -5.71 -2.61
CA GLY A 63 -7.72 -5.06 -2.29
C GLY A 63 -8.87 -6.04 -2.14
N LYS A 64 -8.92 -7.12 -2.94
CA LYS A 64 -9.93 -8.17 -2.82
C LYS A 64 -9.87 -8.85 -1.45
N GLU A 65 -8.68 -9.19 -0.97
CA GLU A 65 -8.52 -9.80 0.36
C GLU A 65 -8.86 -8.81 1.49
N VAL A 66 -8.53 -7.51 1.32
CA VAL A 66 -8.96 -6.46 2.27
C VAL A 66 -10.48 -6.37 2.34
N VAL A 67 -11.17 -6.37 1.19
CA VAL A 67 -12.64 -6.34 1.15
C VAL A 67 -13.24 -7.54 1.87
N ILE A 68 -12.72 -8.75 1.61
CA ILE A 68 -13.19 -9.98 2.27
C ILE A 68 -13.05 -9.87 3.80
N GLU A 69 -11.92 -9.37 4.30
CA GLU A 69 -11.71 -9.21 5.74
C GLU A 69 -12.59 -8.10 6.34
N LEU A 70 -12.85 -7.01 5.64
CA LEU A 70 -13.79 -5.97 6.06
C LEU A 70 -15.22 -6.52 6.18
N GLN A 71 -15.68 -7.26 5.16
CA GLN A 71 -17.01 -7.87 5.15
C GLN A 71 -17.20 -8.95 6.21
N ARG A 72 -16.15 -9.70 6.59
CA ARG A 72 -16.18 -10.65 7.73
C ARG A 72 -16.53 -9.96 9.04
N LEU A 73 -16.22 -8.67 9.16
CA LEU A 73 -16.55 -7.83 10.32
C LEU A 73 -17.80 -6.96 10.12
N GLY A 74 -18.58 -7.20 9.04
CA GLY A 74 -19.82 -6.48 8.78
C GLY A 74 -19.64 -5.04 8.28
N ILE A 75 -18.49 -4.69 7.72
CA ILE A 75 -18.25 -3.40 7.08
C ILE A 75 -18.82 -3.45 5.66
N GLU A 76 -19.58 -2.42 5.29
CA GLU A 76 -20.07 -2.20 3.93
C GLU A 76 -18.95 -1.58 3.09
N VAL A 77 -18.60 -2.21 1.96
CA VAL A 77 -17.41 -1.82 1.19
C VAL A 77 -17.79 -1.30 -0.19
N ILE A 78 -17.22 -0.16 -0.55
CA ILE A 78 -17.29 0.46 -1.87
C ILE A 78 -15.90 0.35 -2.52
N ALA A 79 -15.79 -0.26 -3.70
CA ALA A 79 -14.53 -0.50 -4.39
C ALA A 79 -14.39 0.39 -5.64
N LEU A 80 -13.24 1.09 -5.77
CA LEU A 80 -12.94 1.95 -6.91
C LEU A 80 -11.81 1.36 -7.75
N ASP A 81 -11.90 1.44 -9.07
CA ASP A 81 -10.78 1.18 -9.98
C ASP A 81 -10.99 1.88 -11.33
N SER A 82 -9.94 1.90 -12.15
CA SER A 82 -9.96 2.46 -13.50
C SER A 82 -10.61 1.55 -14.56
N TYR A 83 -10.94 0.30 -14.22
CA TYR A 83 -11.57 -0.67 -15.12
C TYR A 83 -12.62 -1.51 -14.39
N ALA A 84 -13.63 -1.94 -15.15
CA ALA A 84 -14.73 -2.73 -14.60
C ALA A 84 -14.29 -4.16 -14.24
N ASN A 85 -15.01 -4.77 -13.31
CA ASN A 85 -14.79 -6.14 -12.86
C ASN A 85 -13.39 -6.40 -12.28
N ALA A 86 -12.76 -5.37 -11.72
CA ALA A 86 -11.51 -5.53 -10.97
C ALA A 86 -11.71 -6.51 -9.80
N PRO A 87 -10.67 -7.22 -9.36
CA PRO A 87 -10.78 -8.29 -8.35
C PRO A 87 -11.58 -7.94 -7.10
N ALA A 88 -11.35 -6.78 -6.49
CA ALA A 88 -12.09 -6.37 -5.30
C ALA A 88 -13.55 -5.98 -5.59
N MET A 89 -13.84 -5.43 -6.79
CA MET A 89 -15.22 -5.12 -7.22
C MET A 89 -16.11 -6.36 -7.28
N GLN A 90 -15.53 -7.55 -7.51
CA GLN A 90 -16.28 -8.81 -7.59
C GLN A 90 -16.86 -9.26 -6.25
N VAL A 91 -16.36 -8.72 -5.14
CA VAL A 91 -16.76 -9.08 -3.78
C VAL A 91 -17.26 -7.90 -2.96
N ALA A 92 -17.03 -6.66 -3.40
CA ALA A 92 -17.52 -5.46 -2.73
C ALA A 92 -19.05 -5.31 -2.83
N ASP A 93 -19.64 -4.58 -1.89
CA ASP A 93 -21.09 -4.32 -1.85
C ASP A 93 -21.53 -3.36 -2.97
N ARG A 94 -20.66 -2.41 -3.33
CA ARG A 94 -20.81 -1.49 -4.47
C ARG A 94 -19.46 -1.21 -5.11
N SER A 95 -19.49 -0.74 -6.35
CA SER A 95 -18.26 -0.35 -7.04
C SER A 95 -18.48 0.79 -8.04
N HIS A 96 -17.42 1.58 -8.27
CA HIS A 96 -17.40 2.62 -9.28
C HIS A 96 -16.14 2.49 -10.14
N VAL A 97 -16.31 2.73 -11.44
CA VAL A 97 -15.21 2.78 -12.41
C VAL A 97 -14.90 4.24 -12.71
N LEU A 98 -13.70 4.69 -12.35
CA LEU A 98 -13.26 6.06 -12.57
C LEU A 98 -11.73 6.14 -12.65
N ASN A 99 -11.23 7.19 -13.28
CA ASN A 99 -9.81 7.53 -13.17
C ASN A 99 -9.56 8.19 -11.81
N MET A 100 -8.97 7.47 -10.87
CA MET A 100 -8.68 7.98 -9.52
C MET A 100 -7.57 9.05 -9.47
N LEU A 101 -6.87 9.31 -10.59
CA LEU A 101 -5.97 10.45 -10.75
C LEU A 101 -6.74 11.75 -11.09
N ASP A 102 -8.02 11.65 -11.44
CA ASP A 102 -8.89 12.81 -11.62
C ASP A 102 -9.44 13.26 -10.26
N PRO A 103 -9.01 14.42 -9.75
CA PRO A 103 -9.38 14.92 -8.43
C PRO A 103 -10.89 15.20 -8.31
N ILE A 104 -11.53 15.65 -9.40
CA ILE A 104 -12.96 15.98 -9.43
C ILE A 104 -13.78 14.69 -9.35
N ALA A 105 -13.45 13.69 -10.16
CA ALA A 105 -14.15 12.41 -10.18
C ALA A 105 -13.99 11.67 -8.85
N LEU A 106 -12.79 11.64 -8.28
CA LEU A 106 -12.51 11.00 -6.99
C LEU A 106 -13.31 11.65 -5.86
N ARG A 107 -13.26 12.99 -5.75
CA ARG A 107 -14.02 13.75 -4.73
C ARG A 107 -15.51 13.50 -4.86
N ALA A 108 -16.07 13.59 -6.06
CA ALA A 108 -17.50 13.42 -6.28
C ALA A 108 -18.02 12.05 -5.81
N VAL A 109 -17.27 10.96 -6.05
CA VAL A 109 -17.65 9.63 -5.57
C VAL A 109 -17.53 9.54 -4.04
N ILE A 110 -16.45 10.04 -3.43
CA ILE A 110 -16.28 10.03 -1.98
C ILE A 110 -17.41 10.82 -1.29
N GLU A 111 -17.74 11.98 -1.81
CA GLU A 111 -18.83 12.82 -1.26
C GLU A 111 -20.21 12.16 -1.45
N SER A 112 -20.44 11.46 -2.56
CA SER A 112 -21.69 10.73 -2.80
C SER A 112 -21.85 9.52 -1.87
N GLU A 113 -20.79 8.74 -1.67
CA GLU A 113 -20.82 7.52 -0.85
C GLU A 113 -20.71 7.79 0.66
N GLN A 114 -20.22 8.97 1.06
CA GLN A 114 -20.05 9.35 2.48
C GLN A 114 -19.40 8.23 3.33
N PRO A 115 -18.21 7.72 2.94
CA PRO A 115 -17.58 6.63 3.67
C PRO A 115 -17.09 7.09 5.05
N HIS A 116 -17.03 6.17 6.00
CA HIS A 116 -16.40 6.39 7.30
C HIS A 116 -14.88 6.23 7.25
N LEU A 117 -14.40 5.43 6.28
CA LEU A 117 -12.98 5.16 6.05
C LEU A 117 -12.69 5.23 4.54
N ILE A 118 -11.61 5.89 4.17
CA ILE A 118 -11.03 5.88 2.82
C ILE A 118 -9.71 5.12 2.91
N ILE A 119 -9.57 4.04 2.13
CA ILE A 119 -8.43 3.12 2.20
C ILE A 119 -7.70 3.15 0.85
N PRO A 120 -6.56 3.85 0.73
CA PRO A 120 -5.70 3.75 -0.44
C PRO A 120 -5.10 2.34 -0.56
N GLU A 121 -5.24 1.71 -1.73
CA GLU A 121 -4.71 0.36 -2.01
C GLU A 121 -3.71 0.34 -3.15
N ILE A 122 -3.72 1.38 -4.00
CA ILE A 122 -2.74 1.55 -5.07
C ILE A 122 -2.12 2.94 -5.02
N GLU A 123 -1.08 3.16 -5.83
CA GLU A 123 -0.38 4.45 -5.90
C GLU A 123 -0.97 5.41 -6.97
N ALA A 124 -1.88 4.97 -7.82
CA ALA A 124 -2.47 5.80 -8.89
C ALA A 124 -3.73 6.55 -8.40
N ILE A 125 -3.56 7.47 -7.46
CA ILE A 125 -4.64 8.23 -6.80
C ILE A 125 -4.26 9.71 -6.76
N ALA A 126 -5.24 10.61 -6.87
CA ALA A 126 -5.07 12.06 -6.64
C ALA A 126 -4.85 12.32 -5.14
N THR A 127 -3.61 12.17 -4.67
CA THR A 127 -3.25 12.24 -3.25
C THR A 127 -3.49 13.59 -2.63
N ASP A 128 -3.33 14.68 -3.38
CA ASP A 128 -3.64 16.02 -2.90
C ASP A 128 -5.12 16.15 -2.51
N THR A 129 -6.02 15.54 -3.31
CA THR A 129 -7.44 15.46 -2.98
C THR A 129 -7.70 14.68 -1.70
N LEU A 130 -6.95 13.59 -1.45
CA LEU A 130 -7.05 12.86 -0.19
C LEU A 130 -6.60 13.71 1.01
N VAL A 131 -5.54 14.52 0.84
CA VAL A 131 -5.08 15.47 1.88
C VAL A 131 -6.15 16.53 2.17
N GLU A 132 -6.77 17.09 1.14
CA GLU A 132 -7.88 18.04 1.31
C GLU A 132 -9.05 17.41 2.06
N LEU A 133 -9.50 16.24 1.63
CA LEU A 133 -10.59 15.50 2.28
C LEU A 133 -10.28 15.14 3.73
N GLU A 134 -9.03 14.77 4.04
CA GLU A 134 -8.59 14.50 5.40
C GLU A 134 -8.67 15.76 6.27
N ASN A 135 -8.29 16.93 5.73
CA ASN A 135 -8.44 18.23 6.40
C ASN A 135 -9.90 18.63 6.58
N GLU A 136 -10.80 18.19 5.70
CA GLU A 136 -12.26 18.37 5.81
C GLU A 136 -12.92 17.39 6.79
N GLY A 137 -12.14 16.45 7.37
CA GLY A 137 -12.62 15.53 8.41
C GLY A 137 -12.97 14.14 7.90
N TYR A 138 -12.71 13.80 6.62
CA TYR A 138 -12.76 12.42 6.18
C TYR A 138 -11.57 11.64 6.78
N ARG A 139 -11.78 10.35 7.06
CA ARG A 139 -10.73 9.52 7.62
C ARG A 139 -10.03 8.73 6.52
N VAL A 140 -8.88 9.21 6.08
CA VAL A 140 -7.97 8.49 5.19
C VAL A 140 -7.03 7.63 6.04
N ILE A 141 -6.85 6.35 5.69
CA ILE A 141 -6.11 5.43 6.53
C ILE A 141 -5.16 4.54 5.70
N PRO A 142 -3.87 4.46 6.04
CA PRO A 142 -3.23 4.97 7.29
C PRO A 142 -3.27 6.47 7.49
N THR A 143 -2.91 7.30 6.49
CA THR A 143 -3.09 8.75 6.39
C THR A 143 -2.95 9.17 4.92
N ALA A 144 -3.53 10.31 4.53
CA ALA A 144 -3.32 10.87 3.19
C ALA A 144 -1.84 11.21 2.96
N ARG A 145 -1.15 11.72 3.98
CA ARG A 145 0.30 12.01 3.94
C ARG A 145 1.13 10.75 3.70
N ALA A 146 0.82 9.63 4.35
CA ALA A 146 1.53 8.36 4.12
C ALA A 146 1.42 7.94 2.66
N THR A 147 0.21 7.99 2.09
CA THR A 147 -0.04 7.67 0.68
C THR A 147 0.73 8.60 -0.25
N GLN A 148 0.69 9.91 -0.01
CA GLN A 148 1.38 10.91 -0.82
C GLN A 148 2.90 10.74 -0.82
N LEU A 149 3.50 10.53 0.35
CA LEU A 149 4.96 10.37 0.48
C LEU A 149 5.46 9.07 -0.16
N THR A 150 4.72 7.97 0.00
CA THR A 150 5.16 6.66 -0.51
C THR A 150 4.92 6.50 -2.01
N MET A 151 4.00 7.27 -2.60
CA MET A 151 3.85 7.37 -4.05
C MET A 151 5.04 8.03 -4.74
N ASN A 152 5.74 8.89 -4.04
CA ASN A 152 6.84 9.69 -4.55
C ASN A 152 8.15 9.22 -3.93
N ARG A 153 9.02 8.56 -4.73
CA ARG A 153 10.31 8.06 -4.27
C ARG A 153 11.19 9.15 -3.67
N LYS A 154 11.07 10.40 -4.12
CA LYS A 154 11.79 11.52 -3.55
C LYS A 154 11.32 11.80 -2.12
N GLY A 155 10.01 11.90 -1.92
CA GLY A 155 9.44 12.17 -0.60
C GLY A 155 9.83 11.12 0.44
N ILE A 156 9.64 9.83 0.12
CA ILE A 156 9.98 8.77 1.07
C ILE A 156 11.48 8.61 1.27
N ARG A 157 12.32 8.81 0.24
CA ARG A 157 13.77 8.74 0.36
C ARG A 157 14.32 9.88 1.22
N GLU A 158 13.83 11.09 1.04
CA GLU A 158 14.24 12.24 1.86
C GLU A 158 13.78 12.11 3.30
N LEU A 159 12.54 11.66 3.54
CA LEU A 159 12.08 11.33 4.88
C LEU A 159 13.01 10.32 5.55
N ALA A 160 13.29 9.19 4.89
CA ALA A 160 14.11 8.13 5.48
C ALA A 160 15.56 8.58 5.73
N ALA A 161 16.23 9.14 4.72
CA ALA A 161 17.67 9.44 4.80
C ALA A 161 17.97 10.75 5.53
N LYS A 162 17.21 11.84 5.27
CA LYS A 162 17.51 13.16 5.81
C LYS A 162 16.83 13.47 7.13
N GLU A 163 15.53 13.16 7.24
CA GLU A 163 14.77 13.49 8.45
C GLU A 163 14.96 12.44 9.55
N LEU A 164 14.93 11.15 9.19
CA LEU A 164 15.04 10.06 10.16
C LEU A 164 16.46 9.51 10.34
N GLY A 165 17.39 9.90 9.47
CA GLY A 165 18.79 9.45 9.51
C GLY A 165 18.96 7.95 9.32
N LEU A 166 18.04 7.30 8.58
CA LEU A 166 18.11 5.87 8.31
C LEU A 166 19.19 5.58 7.25
N LYS A 167 19.82 4.43 7.38
CA LYS A 167 20.78 3.95 6.38
C LYS A 167 20.04 3.54 5.12
N THR A 168 20.39 4.15 3.98
CA THR A 168 19.84 3.88 2.66
C THR A 168 20.98 3.70 1.66
N SER A 169 20.68 3.35 0.39
CA SER A 169 21.62 3.56 -0.72
C SER A 169 22.03 5.02 -0.81
N ASN A 170 23.24 5.31 -1.28
CA ASN A 170 23.59 6.65 -1.73
C ASN A 170 22.72 7.01 -2.93
N TYR A 171 22.17 8.21 -2.99
CA TYR A 171 21.22 8.55 -4.03
C TYR A 171 21.38 10.00 -4.51
N TRP A 172 20.92 10.25 -5.73
CA TRP A 172 20.82 11.56 -6.33
C TRP A 172 19.54 11.66 -7.18
N PHE A 173 18.92 12.83 -7.24
CA PHE A 173 17.77 13.09 -8.12
C PHE A 173 18.24 13.83 -9.35
N ALA A 174 17.69 13.46 -10.52
CA ALA A 174 18.01 14.07 -11.80
C ALA A 174 16.73 14.31 -12.60
N ASP A 175 16.56 15.54 -13.08
CA ASP A 175 15.41 15.99 -13.88
C ASP A 175 15.78 16.31 -15.34
N SER A 176 17.05 16.18 -15.68
CA SER A 176 17.61 16.44 -17.00
C SER A 176 18.76 15.47 -17.29
N ASP A 177 19.16 15.35 -18.56
CA ASP A 177 20.26 14.51 -18.99
C ASP A 177 21.58 14.94 -18.35
N GLU A 178 21.81 16.26 -18.24
CA GLU A 178 22.99 16.82 -17.57
C GLU A 178 23.03 16.47 -16.08
N ALA A 179 21.89 16.61 -15.40
CA ALA A 179 21.77 16.25 -13.98
C ALA A 179 21.94 14.74 -13.77
N TYR A 180 21.47 13.93 -14.73
CA TYR A 180 21.66 12.47 -14.69
C TYR A 180 23.12 12.09 -14.79
N HIS A 181 23.90 12.70 -15.70
CA HIS A 181 25.34 12.46 -15.80
C HIS A 181 26.08 12.91 -14.53
N GLN A 182 25.71 14.06 -13.96
CA GLN A 182 26.27 14.51 -12.67
C GLN A 182 25.92 13.53 -11.52
N ALA A 183 24.71 13.00 -11.50
CA ALA A 183 24.31 11.98 -10.52
C ALA A 183 25.20 10.72 -10.60
N ILE A 184 25.56 10.29 -11.80
CA ILE A 184 26.42 9.12 -12.02
C ILE A 184 27.86 9.39 -11.54
N GLU A 185 28.39 10.61 -11.72
CA GLU A 185 29.70 10.97 -11.18
C GLU A 185 29.75 10.88 -9.65
N VAL A 186 28.65 11.22 -8.98
CA VAL A 186 28.53 11.18 -7.52
C VAL A 186 28.27 9.76 -7.00
N VAL A 187 27.33 9.04 -7.62
CA VAL A 187 26.88 7.72 -7.17
C VAL A 187 27.85 6.61 -7.58
N GLY A 188 28.45 6.72 -8.77
CA GLY A 188 29.34 5.73 -9.35
C GLY A 188 28.61 4.55 -10.02
N ILE A 189 29.33 3.74 -10.79
CA ILE A 189 28.86 2.49 -11.38
C ILE A 189 29.35 1.33 -10.50
N PRO A 190 28.49 0.32 -10.14
CA PRO A 190 27.13 0.12 -10.60
C PRO A 190 26.07 0.93 -9.84
N PHE A 191 24.99 1.27 -10.52
CA PHE A 191 23.85 1.99 -9.93
C PHE A 191 22.50 1.47 -10.46
N VAL A 192 21.42 1.90 -9.79
CA VAL A 192 20.04 1.68 -10.21
C VAL A 192 19.41 3.03 -10.54
N VAL A 193 18.73 3.14 -11.67
CA VAL A 193 17.91 4.31 -12.01
C VAL A 193 16.43 3.92 -12.03
N LYS A 194 15.59 4.77 -11.43
CA LYS A 194 14.13 4.54 -11.31
C LYS A 194 13.40 5.87 -11.56
N PRO A 195 12.25 5.86 -12.26
CA PRO A 195 11.36 7.03 -12.26
C PRO A 195 10.89 7.36 -10.84
N ILE A 196 10.70 8.63 -10.53
CA ILE A 196 10.21 9.05 -9.20
C ILE A 196 8.84 8.45 -8.89
N MET A 197 7.96 8.36 -9.90
CA MET A 197 6.63 7.80 -9.74
C MET A 197 6.46 6.55 -10.63
N SER A 198 6.78 5.40 -10.09
CA SER A 198 6.53 4.10 -10.74
C SER A 198 6.39 2.99 -9.69
N SER A 199 5.83 1.85 -10.08
CA SER A 199 5.72 0.66 -9.23
C SER A 199 6.05 -0.60 -10.01
N SER A 200 6.29 -1.70 -9.30
CA SER A 200 6.58 -3.02 -9.90
C SER A 200 7.73 -2.97 -10.90
N GLY A 201 8.79 -2.22 -10.59
CA GLY A 201 10.00 -2.15 -11.41
C GLY A 201 9.86 -1.47 -12.78
N LYS A 202 8.72 -0.85 -13.09
CA LYS A 202 8.51 -0.18 -14.39
C LYS A 202 9.46 0.99 -14.55
N GLY A 203 10.22 1.01 -15.67
CA GLY A 203 11.21 2.02 -15.95
C GLY A 203 12.50 1.90 -15.11
N GLN A 204 12.63 0.86 -14.29
CA GLN A 204 13.83 0.62 -13.49
C GLN A 204 14.89 -0.11 -14.32
N SER A 205 16.15 0.33 -14.19
CA SER A 205 17.31 -0.32 -14.81
C SER A 205 18.48 -0.40 -13.83
N ILE A 206 19.21 -1.53 -13.87
CA ILE A 206 20.50 -1.67 -13.19
C ILE A 206 21.57 -1.42 -14.23
N VAL A 207 22.42 -0.43 -14.02
CA VAL A 207 23.53 -0.04 -14.89
C VAL A 207 24.83 -0.55 -14.30
N ARG A 208 25.50 -1.44 -15.04
CA ARG A 208 26.79 -2.05 -14.66
C ARG A 208 27.93 -1.65 -15.60
N ASP A 209 27.60 -1.08 -16.76
CA ASP A 209 28.54 -0.67 -17.80
C ASP A 209 28.14 0.71 -18.31
N ILE A 210 29.13 1.52 -18.68
CA ILE A 210 28.93 2.90 -19.18
C ILE A 210 28.04 2.93 -20.44
N LYS A 211 28.09 1.89 -21.27
CA LYS A 211 27.26 1.77 -22.49
C LYS A 211 25.76 1.67 -22.20
N ASP A 212 25.37 1.22 -20.98
CA ASP A 212 23.98 1.03 -20.59
C ASP A 212 23.38 2.31 -19.96
N VAL A 213 24.18 3.37 -19.75
CA VAL A 213 23.78 4.62 -19.10
C VAL A 213 22.62 5.29 -19.84
N GLN A 214 22.78 5.61 -21.13
CA GLN A 214 21.75 6.28 -21.91
C GLN A 214 20.50 5.42 -22.14
N PRO A 215 20.61 4.10 -22.50
CA PRO A 215 19.45 3.22 -22.56
C PRO A 215 18.66 3.15 -21.25
N ALA A 216 19.32 3.21 -20.10
CA ALA A 216 18.65 3.20 -18.80
C ALA A 216 17.87 4.50 -18.52
N TRP A 217 18.42 5.65 -18.90
CA TRP A 217 17.71 6.93 -18.86
C TRP A 217 16.45 6.91 -19.73
N ASP A 218 16.58 6.51 -21.00
CA ASP A 218 15.48 6.46 -21.95
C ASP A 218 14.37 5.48 -21.47
N HIS A 219 14.76 4.36 -20.89
CA HIS A 219 13.82 3.41 -20.27
C HIS A 219 13.11 4.03 -19.07
N ALA A 220 13.82 4.75 -18.21
CA ALA A 220 13.22 5.41 -17.05
C ALA A 220 12.22 6.51 -17.46
N GLN A 221 12.53 7.28 -18.51
CA GLN A 221 11.62 8.30 -19.07
C GLN A 221 10.32 7.68 -19.64
N SER A 222 10.40 6.47 -20.21
CA SER A 222 9.24 5.77 -20.79
C SER A 222 8.38 5.03 -19.74
N GLY A 223 8.93 4.73 -18.57
CA GLY A 223 8.30 3.90 -17.53
C GLY A 223 7.53 4.65 -16.46
N GLY A 224 7.60 5.99 -16.43
CA GLY A 224 6.90 6.83 -15.45
C GLY A 224 5.37 6.78 -15.61
N ARG A 225 4.63 6.95 -14.51
CA ARG A 225 3.15 7.00 -14.51
C ARG A 225 2.59 8.31 -15.03
N THR A 226 3.33 9.40 -14.93
CA THR A 226 2.94 10.73 -15.41
C THR A 226 3.85 11.11 -16.58
N ARG A 227 3.25 11.57 -17.69
CA ARG A 227 4.00 11.96 -18.90
C ARG A 227 4.84 13.21 -18.72
N ASP A 228 4.61 13.97 -17.63
CA ASP A 228 5.20 15.29 -17.42
C ASP A 228 6.33 15.31 -16.37
N VAL A 229 6.67 14.18 -15.75
CA VAL A 229 7.70 14.10 -14.71
C VAL A 229 8.90 13.33 -15.26
N SER A 230 9.90 14.05 -15.73
CA SER A 230 11.19 13.51 -16.20
C SER A 230 12.16 13.15 -15.06
N GLU A 231 11.83 13.49 -13.80
CA GLU A 231 12.74 13.29 -12.67
C GLU A 231 12.91 11.79 -12.35
N VAL A 232 14.16 11.40 -12.16
CA VAL A 232 14.54 10.03 -11.75
C VAL A 232 15.34 10.08 -10.45
N ILE A 233 15.40 8.95 -9.75
CA ILE A 233 16.38 8.71 -8.70
C ILE A 233 17.47 7.78 -9.23
N VAL A 234 18.72 8.15 -9.01
CA VAL A 234 19.93 7.35 -9.25
C VAL A 234 20.44 6.87 -7.91
N GLU A 235 20.54 5.57 -7.68
CA GLU A 235 20.90 4.98 -6.40
C GLU A 235 22.10 4.05 -6.56
N SER A 236 23.08 4.11 -5.64
CA SER A 236 24.14 3.12 -5.60
C SER A 236 23.57 1.72 -5.45
N LEU A 237 24.07 0.78 -6.23
CA LEU A 237 23.68 -0.64 -6.10
C LEU A 237 24.25 -1.19 -4.80
N ILE A 238 23.37 -1.60 -3.90
CA ILE A 238 23.75 -2.31 -2.67
C ILE A 238 24.00 -3.79 -3.04
N ASP A 239 25.18 -4.27 -2.75
CA ASP A 239 25.52 -5.70 -2.85
C ASP A 239 25.09 -6.39 -1.55
N PHE A 240 23.78 -6.68 -1.46
CA PHE A 240 23.13 -7.25 -0.27
C PHE A 240 23.17 -8.80 -0.32
N ASP A 241 23.15 -9.41 0.86
CA ASP A 241 23.09 -10.88 0.99
C ASP A 241 21.67 -11.39 0.73
N TYR A 242 20.65 -10.65 1.23
CA TYR A 242 19.24 -10.94 1.00
C TYR A 242 18.37 -9.69 1.25
N GLU A 243 17.16 -9.74 0.72
CA GLU A 243 16.11 -8.74 0.92
C GLU A 243 14.95 -9.35 1.72
N ILE A 244 14.36 -8.56 2.62
CA ILE A 244 13.15 -8.94 3.35
C ILE A 244 12.07 -7.89 3.21
N THR A 245 10.83 -8.33 3.33
CA THR A 245 9.70 -7.48 3.69
C THR A 245 9.36 -7.70 5.16
N LEU A 246 9.38 -6.64 5.96
CA LEU A 246 8.93 -6.65 7.34
C LEU A 246 7.55 -5.99 7.44
N LEU A 247 6.51 -6.82 7.55
CA LEU A 247 5.14 -6.33 7.77
C LEU A 247 5.04 -5.72 9.17
N THR A 248 4.77 -4.43 9.19
CA THR A 248 4.74 -3.59 10.40
C THR A 248 3.34 -3.05 10.59
N ILE A 249 2.73 -3.33 11.72
CA ILE A 249 1.34 -2.97 12.00
C ILE A 249 1.29 -1.88 13.06
N ARG A 250 0.85 -0.68 12.67
CA ARG A 250 0.51 0.40 13.59
C ARG A 250 -0.94 0.25 14.03
N HIS A 251 -1.18 0.02 15.32
CA HIS A 251 -2.51 -0.16 15.88
C HIS A 251 -2.69 0.68 17.16
N LYS A 252 -3.88 0.68 17.73
CA LYS A 252 -4.21 1.56 18.87
C LYS A 252 -3.34 1.33 20.10
N ASP A 253 -2.82 0.11 20.27
CA ASP A 253 -2.04 -0.27 21.44
C ASP A 253 -0.50 -0.21 21.20
N GLY A 254 -0.06 0.26 20.02
CA GLY A 254 1.35 0.42 19.66
C GLY A 254 1.72 -0.12 18.27
N VAL A 255 2.84 -0.81 18.19
CA VAL A 255 3.35 -1.43 16.96
C VAL A 255 3.54 -2.93 17.17
N SER A 256 3.18 -3.72 16.17
CA SER A 256 3.45 -5.16 16.07
C SER A 256 4.16 -5.48 14.75
N PHE A 257 4.95 -6.54 14.75
CA PHE A 257 5.66 -7.01 13.56
C PHE A 257 5.27 -8.45 13.29
N CYS A 258 5.09 -8.79 12.00
CA CYS A 258 5.11 -10.19 11.59
C CYS A 258 6.56 -10.69 11.55
N ASP A 259 6.74 -12.02 11.54
CA ASP A 259 8.04 -12.59 11.23
C ASP A 259 8.50 -12.12 9.84
N PRO A 260 9.82 -11.92 9.62
CA PRO A 260 10.35 -11.41 8.36
C PRO A 260 10.00 -12.33 7.19
N ILE A 261 9.66 -11.72 6.08
CA ILE A 261 9.33 -12.41 4.83
C ILE A 261 10.50 -12.28 3.87
N GLY A 262 11.12 -13.40 3.52
CA GLY A 262 12.06 -13.47 2.40
C GLY A 262 11.31 -13.62 1.08
N HIS A 263 11.87 -13.09 0.01
CA HIS A 263 11.23 -13.18 -1.31
C HIS A 263 12.24 -13.20 -2.46
N VAL A 264 11.77 -13.59 -3.62
CA VAL A 264 12.48 -13.51 -4.88
C VAL A 264 11.70 -12.65 -5.84
N GLN A 265 12.37 -11.66 -6.41
CA GLN A 265 11.85 -10.82 -7.48
C GLN A 265 12.60 -11.11 -8.79
N GLU A 266 11.90 -11.03 -9.91
CA GLU A 266 12.48 -11.09 -11.25
C GLU A 266 12.07 -9.83 -12.02
N SER A 267 13.05 -9.02 -12.38
CA SER A 267 12.81 -7.72 -13.06
C SER A 267 11.87 -6.79 -12.27
N GLY A 268 11.98 -6.79 -10.94
CA GLY A 268 11.13 -6.01 -10.04
C GLY A 268 9.71 -6.56 -9.87
N ASP A 269 9.43 -7.78 -10.34
CA ASP A 269 8.13 -8.43 -10.17
C ASP A 269 8.27 -9.63 -9.23
N TYR A 270 7.44 -9.67 -8.20
CA TYR A 270 7.39 -10.71 -7.19
C TYR A 270 7.13 -12.09 -7.81
N GLN A 271 7.91 -13.08 -7.43
CA GLN A 271 7.81 -14.46 -7.89
C GLN A 271 7.43 -15.44 -6.78
N GLN A 272 8.14 -15.35 -5.66
CA GLN A 272 7.99 -16.25 -4.51
C GLN A 272 8.23 -15.45 -3.23
N SER A 273 7.57 -15.84 -2.15
CA SER A 273 7.90 -15.41 -0.80
C SER A 273 7.79 -16.56 0.19
N TRP A 274 8.44 -16.40 1.34
CA TRP A 274 8.39 -17.38 2.42
C TRP A 274 8.49 -16.72 3.78
N GLN A 275 7.94 -17.38 4.78
CA GLN A 275 7.92 -16.93 6.18
C GLN A 275 8.03 -18.14 7.13
N PRO A 276 8.85 -18.03 8.20
CA PRO A 276 9.76 -16.94 8.49
C PRO A 276 11.03 -17.00 7.64
N HIS A 277 11.62 -15.83 7.32
CA HIS A 277 12.97 -15.77 6.78
C HIS A 277 13.98 -15.87 7.94
N PRO A 278 14.96 -16.80 7.88
CA PRO A 278 15.94 -16.94 8.94
C PRO A 278 16.91 -15.75 8.95
N MET A 279 17.05 -15.11 10.11
CA MET A 279 18.02 -14.02 10.33
C MET A 279 18.44 -13.96 11.79
N SER A 280 19.56 -13.26 12.08
CA SER A 280 20.03 -13.09 13.46
C SER A 280 19.07 -12.20 14.26
N GLN A 281 18.99 -12.43 15.57
CA GLN A 281 18.17 -11.61 16.45
C GLN A 281 18.58 -10.13 16.42
N MET A 282 19.88 -9.85 16.30
CA MET A 282 20.41 -8.49 16.22
C MET A 282 19.98 -7.79 14.93
N THR A 283 20.09 -8.47 13.80
CA THR A 283 19.64 -7.95 12.50
C THR A 283 18.11 -7.73 12.48
N LEU A 284 17.34 -8.66 13.06
CA LEU A 284 15.88 -8.52 13.19
C LEU A 284 15.51 -7.29 14.02
N GLN A 285 16.17 -7.09 15.16
CA GLN A 285 15.93 -5.93 16.00
C GLN A 285 16.25 -4.62 15.28
N ALA A 286 17.37 -4.55 14.55
CA ALA A 286 17.72 -3.38 13.73
C ALA A 286 16.68 -3.12 12.62
N ALA A 287 16.18 -4.17 11.98
CA ALA A 287 15.11 -4.08 10.99
C ALA A 287 13.81 -3.53 11.60
N GLN A 288 13.42 -4.02 12.78
CA GLN A 288 12.25 -3.54 13.52
C GLN A 288 12.39 -2.07 13.95
N GLU A 289 13.57 -1.64 14.40
CA GLU A 289 13.82 -0.24 14.76
C GLU A 289 13.68 0.70 13.55
N ILE A 290 14.18 0.31 12.37
CA ILE A 290 14.02 1.07 11.12
C ILE A 290 12.54 1.14 10.73
N ALA A 291 11.86 -0.01 10.74
CA ALA A 291 10.45 -0.10 10.36
C ALA A 291 9.55 0.69 11.33
N ASP A 292 9.85 0.65 12.63
CA ASP A 292 9.14 1.45 13.63
C ASP A 292 9.28 2.95 13.36
N LYS A 293 10.50 3.44 13.14
CA LYS A 293 10.77 4.86 12.87
C LYS A 293 10.05 5.37 11.62
N VAL A 294 10.18 4.66 10.50
CA VAL A 294 9.59 5.12 9.23
C VAL A 294 8.07 5.09 9.27
N THR A 295 7.47 4.03 9.84
CA THR A 295 6.01 3.92 9.93
C THR A 295 5.41 4.89 10.94
N ALA A 296 6.13 5.21 12.03
CA ALA A 296 5.74 6.26 12.97
C ALA A 296 5.68 7.64 12.29
N ALA A 297 6.71 7.99 11.50
CA ALA A 297 6.76 9.25 10.77
C ALA A 297 5.64 9.37 9.72
N LEU A 298 5.26 8.26 9.08
CA LEU A 298 4.16 8.24 8.10
C LEU A 298 2.78 8.33 8.76
N CYS A 299 2.58 7.67 9.88
CA CYS A 299 1.31 7.65 10.59
C CYS A 299 1.01 8.92 11.39
N GLY A 300 2.04 9.61 11.89
CA GLY A 300 1.83 10.62 12.93
C GLY A 300 1.12 10.04 14.15
N GLU A 301 0.32 10.85 14.84
CA GLU A 301 -0.37 10.44 16.08
C GLU A 301 -1.57 9.52 15.83
N HIS A 302 -2.25 9.66 14.71
CA HIS A 302 -3.58 9.09 14.47
C HIS A 302 -3.61 8.01 13.38
N GLY A 303 -2.57 7.92 12.55
CA GLY A 303 -2.50 6.92 11.50
C GLY A 303 -2.42 5.51 12.06
N ARG A 304 -3.14 4.58 11.44
CA ARG A 304 -3.16 3.16 11.79
C ARG A 304 -3.18 2.35 10.50
N GLY A 305 -2.63 1.15 10.54
CA GLY A 305 -2.64 0.26 9.38
C GLY A 305 -1.42 -0.65 9.34
N LEU A 306 -1.36 -1.45 8.31
CA LEU A 306 -0.21 -2.30 8.02
C LEU A 306 0.67 -1.64 6.96
N PHE A 307 1.96 -1.80 7.12
CA PHE A 307 3.00 -1.33 6.21
C PHE A 307 3.91 -2.47 5.79
N GLY A 308 4.16 -2.60 4.50
CA GLY A 308 5.22 -3.47 3.98
C GLY A 308 6.53 -2.69 3.89
N VAL A 309 7.47 -2.94 4.80
CA VAL A 309 8.79 -2.27 4.81
C VAL A 309 9.82 -3.18 4.17
N GLU A 310 10.38 -2.76 3.05
CA GLU A 310 11.42 -3.50 2.33
C GLU A 310 12.81 -3.06 2.81
N LEU A 311 13.64 -4.04 3.14
CA LEU A 311 14.96 -3.85 3.74
C LEU A 311 15.99 -4.73 3.06
N PHE A 312 17.15 -4.16 2.69
CA PHE A 312 18.31 -4.93 2.27
C PHE A 312 19.21 -5.25 3.46
N ILE A 313 19.71 -6.47 3.49
CA ILE A 313 20.58 -6.96 4.56
C ILE A 313 21.96 -7.31 3.97
N LYS A 314 23.01 -6.76 4.58
CA LYS A 314 24.40 -7.07 4.26
C LYS A 314 25.18 -7.36 5.53
N GLY A 315 25.49 -8.62 5.79
CA GLY A 315 25.98 -9.05 7.08
C GLY A 315 24.98 -8.74 8.20
N GLU A 316 25.35 -7.85 9.11
CA GLU A 316 24.47 -7.36 10.17
C GLU A 316 23.92 -5.95 9.89
N GLU A 317 24.30 -5.35 8.76
CA GLU A 317 23.84 -4.03 8.38
C GLU A 317 22.48 -4.11 7.69
N VAL A 318 21.56 -3.23 8.10
CA VAL A 318 20.21 -3.11 7.56
C VAL A 318 20.07 -1.78 6.84
N PHE A 319 19.61 -1.83 5.58
CA PHE A 319 19.37 -0.65 4.75
C PHE A 319 17.90 -0.53 4.44
N PHE A 320 17.33 0.65 4.66
CA PHE A 320 15.97 0.95 4.21
C PHE A 320 15.95 1.07 2.68
N ASN A 321 15.04 0.32 2.05
CA ASN A 321 14.79 0.38 0.61
C ASN A 321 13.51 1.16 0.29
N GLU A 322 12.34 0.60 0.65
CA GLU A 322 11.03 1.17 0.31
C GLU A 322 10.01 0.84 1.41
N VAL A 323 8.87 1.53 1.41
CA VAL A 323 7.72 1.21 2.27
C VAL A 323 6.41 1.42 1.52
N SER A 324 5.52 0.46 1.63
CA SER A 324 4.13 0.54 1.16
C SER A 324 3.20 0.75 2.35
N PRO A 325 2.31 1.77 2.35
CA PRO A 325 1.41 2.07 3.47
C PRO A 325 0.12 1.22 3.38
N ARG A 326 0.26 -0.05 3.05
CA ARG A 326 -0.82 -1.00 2.72
C ARG A 326 -0.29 -2.43 2.76
N PRO A 327 -1.17 -3.46 2.68
CA PRO A 327 -0.76 -4.83 2.44
C PRO A 327 0.18 -4.97 1.25
N HIS A 328 1.14 -5.87 1.35
CA HIS A 328 2.24 -6.05 0.40
C HIS A 328 2.11 -7.40 -0.32
N ASP A 329 2.46 -7.46 -1.60
CA ASP A 329 2.29 -8.69 -2.38
C ASP A 329 3.17 -9.86 -1.89
N THR A 330 4.33 -9.60 -1.30
CA THR A 330 5.13 -10.63 -0.62
C THR A 330 4.42 -11.19 0.60
N GLY A 331 3.55 -10.40 1.22
CA GLY A 331 2.74 -10.77 2.38
C GLY A 331 1.57 -11.72 2.07
N LEU A 332 1.29 -12.01 0.79
CA LEU A 332 0.33 -13.06 0.42
C LEU A 332 0.61 -14.41 1.08
N VAL A 333 1.86 -14.69 1.45
CA VAL A 333 2.22 -15.90 2.23
C VAL A 333 1.49 -15.96 3.57
N THR A 334 1.13 -14.81 4.16
CA THR A 334 0.42 -14.74 5.45
C THR A 334 -0.99 -15.33 5.41
N LEU A 335 -1.57 -15.50 4.23
CA LEU A 335 -2.84 -16.22 4.06
C LEU A 335 -2.78 -17.69 4.51
N ILE A 336 -1.58 -18.26 4.65
CA ILE A 336 -1.40 -19.64 5.11
C ILE A 336 -0.40 -19.75 6.28
N SER A 337 0.48 -18.79 6.46
CA SER A 337 1.55 -18.84 7.47
C SER A 337 1.11 -18.35 8.85
N GLN A 338 0.01 -17.61 8.95
CA GLN A 338 -0.45 -16.97 10.19
C GLN A 338 -1.93 -17.23 10.44
N ASP A 339 -2.35 -17.10 11.70
CA ASP A 339 -3.76 -17.09 12.11
C ASP A 339 -4.48 -15.82 11.64
N LEU A 340 -3.81 -14.69 11.65
CA LEU A 340 -4.24 -13.40 11.09
C LEU A 340 -3.37 -13.06 9.89
N SER A 341 -3.95 -13.10 8.70
CA SER A 341 -3.25 -12.65 7.49
C SER A 341 -2.91 -11.16 7.58
N GLU A 342 -2.00 -10.69 6.74
CA GLU A 342 -1.69 -9.25 6.64
C GLU A 342 -2.96 -8.41 6.40
N PHE A 343 -3.92 -8.94 5.67
CA PHE A 343 -5.21 -8.29 5.41
C PHE A 343 -6.06 -8.19 6.66
N ALA A 344 -6.16 -9.28 7.43
CA ALA A 344 -6.86 -9.29 8.71
C ALA A 344 -6.20 -8.35 9.73
N LEU A 345 -4.85 -8.32 9.77
CA LEU A 345 -4.08 -7.42 10.61
C LEU A 345 -4.30 -5.96 10.20
N HIS A 346 -4.27 -5.66 8.89
CA HIS A 346 -4.56 -4.33 8.36
C HIS A 346 -5.97 -3.87 8.76
N VAL A 347 -6.99 -4.72 8.52
CA VAL A 347 -8.38 -4.42 8.85
C VAL A 347 -8.57 -4.21 10.35
N ARG A 348 -7.97 -5.04 11.22
CA ARG A 348 -8.01 -4.82 12.67
C ARG A 348 -7.36 -3.50 13.06
N ALA A 349 -6.21 -3.17 12.48
CA ALA A 349 -5.52 -1.92 12.78
C ALA A 349 -6.34 -0.68 12.41
N ILE A 350 -6.90 -0.65 11.18
CA ILE A 350 -7.67 0.51 10.69
C ILE A 350 -9.04 0.65 11.38
N LEU A 351 -9.61 -0.45 11.88
CA LEU A 351 -10.82 -0.45 12.70
C LEU A 351 -10.55 -0.27 14.20
N GLU A 352 -9.29 -0.05 14.59
CA GLU A 352 -8.87 0.09 15.99
C GLU A 352 -9.24 -1.10 16.88
N LEU A 353 -9.31 -2.29 16.28
CA LEU A 353 -9.55 -3.53 16.98
C LEU A 353 -8.24 -4.07 17.60
N PRO A 354 -8.31 -4.84 18.68
CA PRO A 354 -7.11 -5.39 19.34
C PRO A 354 -6.34 -6.37 18.45
N ILE A 355 -5.01 -6.31 18.54
CA ILE A 355 -4.08 -7.29 17.96
C ILE A 355 -3.21 -7.84 19.12
N PRO A 356 -3.75 -8.75 19.94
CA PRO A 356 -3.04 -9.20 21.14
C PRO A 356 -1.89 -10.16 20.83
N ASN A 357 -1.95 -10.87 19.72
CA ASN A 357 -0.93 -11.82 19.28
C ASN A 357 -1.03 -12.06 17.77
N ILE A 358 0.08 -12.43 17.16
CA ILE A 358 0.19 -12.92 15.78
C ILE A 358 0.83 -14.30 15.86
N THR A 359 0.05 -15.35 15.58
CA THR A 359 0.53 -16.73 15.64
C THR A 359 1.02 -17.16 14.26
N GLN A 360 2.28 -17.52 14.15
CA GLN A 360 2.91 -18.06 12.95
C GLN A 360 2.92 -19.59 12.99
N HIS A 361 2.62 -20.26 11.87
CA HIS A 361 2.37 -21.70 11.77
C HIS A 361 3.54 -22.53 11.18
N GLY A 362 4.78 -22.09 11.38
CA GLY A 362 5.96 -22.76 10.82
C GLY A 362 6.26 -22.36 9.38
N PHE A 363 7.11 -23.11 8.70
CA PHE A 363 7.59 -22.75 7.37
C PHE A 363 6.46 -22.74 6.35
N SER A 364 6.30 -21.62 5.70
CA SER A 364 5.28 -21.40 4.68
C SER A 364 5.86 -20.66 3.49
N ALA A 365 5.30 -20.89 2.32
CA ALA A 365 5.74 -20.24 1.09
C ALA A 365 4.57 -19.90 0.18
N SER A 366 4.81 -18.95 -0.71
CA SER A 366 3.92 -18.62 -1.82
C SER A 366 4.68 -18.59 -3.13
N ALA A 367 4.00 -18.92 -4.23
CA ALA A 367 4.53 -18.83 -5.58
C ALA A 367 3.46 -18.32 -6.54
N VAL A 368 3.82 -17.40 -7.44
CA VAL A 368 2.87 -16.75 -8.33
C VAL A 368 2.43 -17.66 -9.47
N ILE A 369 1.16 -17.58 -9.86
CA ILE A 369 0.62 -18.11 -11.09
C ILE A 369 0.71 -16.97 -12.12
N LEU A 370 1.72 -17.05 -13.01
CA LEU A 370 2.17 -15.94 -13.85
C LEU A 370 2.18 -16.31 -15.34
N PRO A 371 0.99 -16.48 -15.96
CA PRO A 371 0.89 -16.75 -17.39
C PRO A 371 1.40 -15.58 -18.23
N ARG A 372 1.81 -15.89 -19.46
CA ARG A 372 2.18 -14.92 -20.49
C ARG A 372 1.35 -15.15 -21.75
N GLY A 373 0.59 -14.16 -22.16
CA GLY A 373 -0.27 -14.23 -23.34
C GLY A 373 -1.25 -13.07 -23.40
N GLU A 374 -2.27 -13.22 -24.21
CA GLU A 374 -3.36 -12.25 -24.34
C GLU A 374 -4.70 -12.98 -24.30
N SER A 375 -5.60 -12.60 -23.41
CA SER A 375 -6.92 -13.17 -23.28
C SER A 375 -7.88 -12.26 -22.50
N GLU A 376 -9.15 -12.25 -22.91
CA GLU A 376 -10.28 -11.71 -22.18
C GLU A 376 -11.24 -12.82 -21.70
N LYS A 377 -10.85 -14.09 -21.92
CA LYS A 377 -11.65 -15.29 -21.59
C LYS A 377 -10.76 -16.36 -20.97
N THR A 378 -10.05 -15.99 -19.91
CA THR A 378 -9.08 -16.88 -19.27
C THR A 378 -9.77 -18.02 -18.52
N GLU A 379 -9.34 -19.26 -18.77
CA GLU A 379 -9.74 -20.45 -18.01
C GLU A 379 -8.55 -21.03 -17.26
N PHE A 380 -8.80 -21.53 -16.05
CA PHE A 380 -7.80 -22.22 -15.22
C PHE A 380 -8.16 -23.70 -15.10
N SER A 381 -7.18 -24.58 -15.31
CA SER A 381 -7.36 -26.02 -15.24
C SER A 381 -6.26 -26.68 -14.42
N HIS A 382 -6.39 -27.99 -14.14
CA HIS A 382 -5.48 -28.80 -13.31
C HIS A 382 -5.38 -28.28 -11.86
N LEU A 383 -6.45 -27.69 -11.35
CA LEU A 383 -6.52 -27.23 -9.95
C LEU A 383 -6.51 -28.41 -8.97
N ASP A 384 -7.04 -29.55 -9.37
CA ASP A 384 -6.99 -30.82 -8.66
C ASP A 384 -5.55 -31.29 -8.45
N HIS A 385 -4.70 -31.21 -9.47
CA HIS A 385 -3.28 -31.53 -9.36
C HIS A 385 -2.53 -30.50 -8.51
N ALA A 386 -2.84 -29.22 -8.66
CA ALA A 386 -2.23 -28.15 -7.88
C ALA A 386 -2.56 -28.21 -6.38
N LEU A 387 -3.71 -28.77 -6.03
CA LEU A 387 -4.18 -28.93 -4.65
C LEU A 387 -3.99 -30.35 -4.09
N ALA A 388 -3.30 -31.24 -4.82
CA ALA A 388 -3.11 -32.62 -4.38
C ALA A 388 -2.18 -32.77 -3.17
N ALA A 389 -1.22 -31.87 -3.00
CA ALA A 389 -0.33 -31.90 -1.84
C ALA A 389 -1.04 -31.37 -0.59
N PRO A 390 -0.87 -31.99 0.59
CA PRO A 390 -1.43 -31.49 1.83
C PRO A 390 -0.87 -30.11 2.19
N ASP A 391 -1.65 -29.34 2.95
CA ASP A 391 -1.30 -27.97 3.37
C ASP A 391 -1.03 -27.00 2.22
N THR A 392 -1.71 -27.18 1.10
CA THR A 392 -1.62 -26.35 -0.10
C THR A 392 -2.92 -25.61 -0.37
N GLN A 393 -2.85 -24.36 -0.77
CA GLN A 393 -4.00 -23.53 -1.14
C GLN A 393 -3.71 -22.76 -2.43
N ILE A 394 -4.74 -22.31 -3.12
CA ILE A 394 -4.65 -21.44 -4.29
C ILE A 394 -5.57 -20.24 -4.10
N ARG A 395 -5.09 -19.08 -4.56
CA ARG A 395 -5.92 -17.89 -4.76
C ARG A 395 -5.85 -17.51 -6.24
N LEU A 396 -6.98 -17.59 -6.93
CA LEU A 396 -7.15 -17.01 -8.26
C LEU A 396 -7.72 -15.61 -8.10
N PHE A 397 -7.03 -14.61 -8.64
CA PHE A 397 -7.37 -13.21 -8.37
C PHE A 397 -8.63 -12.74 -9.07
N GLY A 398 -8.99 -13.38 -10.20
CA GLY A 398 -10.17 -12.98 -10.98
C GLY A 398 -9.94 -11.77 -11.87
N LYS A 399 -8.67 -11.44 -12.23
CA LYS A 399 -8.38 -10.37 -13.19
C LYS A 399 -9.03 -10.69 -14.54
N PRO A 400 -9.83 -9.76 -15.12
CA PRO A 400 -10.67 -10.07 -16.30
C PRO A 400 -9.87 -10.24 -17.59
N VAL A 401 -8.65 -9.68 -17.68
CA VAL A 401 -7.86 -9.63 -18.90
C VAL A 401 -6.41 -10.03 -18.61
N ILE A 402 -5.78 -10.76 -19.52
CA ILE A 402 -4.32 -10.95 -19.56
C ILE A 402 -3.79 -10.16 -20.76
N ARG A 403 -2.76 -9.36 -20.53
CA ARG A 403 -1.97 -8.70 -21.57
C ARG A 403 -0.49 -8.81 -21.22
N GLY A 404 0.25 -9.57 -22.02
CA GLY A 404 1.65 -9.90 -21.75
C GLY A 404 1.83 -10.83 -20.56
N LYS A 405 2.78 -10.53 -19.68
CA LYS A 405 3.02 -11.24 -18.41
C LYS A 405 2.14 -10.63 -17.32
N ARG A 406 1.25 -11.41 -16.72
CA ARG A 406 0.34 -10.90 -15.67
C ARG A 406 0.12 -11.92 -14.58
N ARG A 407 0.33 -11.52 -13.33
CA ARG A 407 0.06 -12.33 -12.14
C ARG A 407 -1.45 -12.54 -11.97
N MET A 408 -1.90 -13.79 -12.10
CA MET A 408 -3.31 -14.17 -12.11
C MET A 408 -3.74 -14.91 -10.85
N GLY A 409 -2.80 -15.31 -10.03
CA GLY A 409 -3.05 -16.02 -8.79
C GLY A 409 -1.77 -16.28 -8.04
N VAL A 410 -1.91 -16.94 -6.89
CA VAL A 410 -0.84 -17.41 -6.04
C VAL A 410 -1.17 -18.81 -5.51
N ALA A 411 -0.18 -19.68 -5.50
CA ALA A 411 -0.22 -20.94 -4.75
C ALA A 411 0.50 -20.74 -3.41
N LEU A 412 -0.07 -21.30 -2.35
CA LEU A 412 0.39 -21.17 -0.96
C LEU A 412 0.63 -22.56 -0.41
N ALA A 413 1.70 -22.76 0.35
CA ALA A 413 1.96 -24.05 0.97
C ALA A 413 2.65 -23.92 2.33
N ARG A 414 2.41 -24.90 3.22
CA ARG A 414 3.19 -25.12 4.44
C ARG A 414 4.01 -26.37 4.32
N GLY A 415 5.16 -26.42 5.01
CA GLY A 415 6.04 -27.58 5.05
C GLY A 415 6.72 -27.73 6.41
N LEU A 416 7.34 -28.89 6.62
CA LEU A 416 8.18 -29.15 7.80
C LEU A 416 9.53 -28.43 7.72
N SER A 417 9.88 -27.94 6.55
CA SER A 417 11.06 -27.10 6.28
C SER A 417 10.74 -26.03 5.25
N LEU A 418 11.56 -24.97 5.20
CA LEU A 418 11.42 -23.93 4.19
C LEU A 418 11.50 -24.49 2.77
N LYS A 419 12.45 -25.40 2.54
CA LYS A 419 12.58 -26.06 1.23
C LYS A 419 11.32 -26.79 0.82
N GLU A 420 10.73 -27.56 1.72
CA GLU A 420 9.48 -28.29 1.44
C GLU A 420 8.31 -27.34 1.13
N ALA A 421 8.16 -26.26 1.89
CA ALA A 421 7.12 -25.27 1.66
C ALA A 421 7.28 -24.61 0.28
N LEU A 422 8.50 -24.20 -0.08
CA LEU A 422 8.82 -23.63 -1.40
C LEU A 422 8.56 -24.63 -2.53
N ASP A 423 9.05 -25.85 -2.41
CA ASP A 423 8.87 -26.91 -3.44
C ASP A 423 7.37 -27.16 -3.68
N LYS A 424 6.56 -27.27 -2.62
CA LYS A 424 5.10 -27.44 -2.71
C LYS A 424 4.42 -26.24 -3.40
N ALA A 425 4.73 -25.02 -2.96
CA ALA A 425 4.12 -23.80 -3.52
C ALA A 425 4.44 -23.65 -5.02
N VAL A 426 5.70 -23.83 -5.39
CA VAL A 426 6.17 -23.77 -6.79
C VAL A 426 5.54 -24.90 -7.62
N SER A 427 5.49 -26.12 -7.11
CA SER A 427 4.86 -27.25 -7.80
C SER A 427 3.37 -26.98 -8.03
N ALA A 428 2.67 -26.49 -7.03
CA ALA A 428 1.25 -26.15 -7.13
C ALA A 428 1.01 -25.02 -8.15
N ALA A 429 1.79 -23.94 -8.11
CA ALA A 429 1.69 -22.85 -9.08
C ALA A 429 1.94 -23.33 -10.52
N ASN A 430 2.95 -24.18 -10.72
CA ASN A 430 3.30 -24.73 -12.02
C ASN A 430 2.31 -25.78 -12.54
N ALA A 431 1.55 -26.44 -11.67
CA ALA A 431 0.51 -27.38 -12.07
C ALA A 431 -0.68 -26.67 -12.72
N VAL A 432 -0.99 -25.46 -12.32
CA VAL A 432 -2.12 -24.68 -12.89
C VAL A 432 -1.83 -24.41 -14.37
N ARG A 433 -2.77 -24.80 -15.23
CA ARG A 433 -2.73 -24.51 -16.66
C ARG A 433 -3.69 -23.37 -16.97
N VAL A 434 -3.18 -22.37 -17.67
CA VAL A 434 -3.96 -21.22 -18.12
C VAL A 434 -4.23 -21.35 -19.61
N LYS A 435 -5.50 -21.32 -19.96
CA LYS A 435 -5.98 -21.31 -21.35
C LYS A 435 -6.41 -19.89 -21.69
N PHE A 436 -6.01 -19.44 -22.86
CA PHE A 436 -6.22 -18.10 -23.40
C PHE A 436 -7.38 -18.04 -24.38
#